data_877ede2b210f74f84e787f85d44f55d4
#
_entry.id   877ede2b210f74f84e787f85d44f55d4
#
_cell.length_a   1.000
_cell.length_b   1.000
_cell.length_c   1.000
_cell.angle_alpha   90.00
_cell.angle_beta   90.00
_cell.angle_gamma   90.00
#
_symmetry.space_group_name_H-M   'P 1'
#
loop_
_entity.id
_entity.type
_entity.pdbx_description
1 polymer ?
#
loop_
_entity_poly.entity_id
_entity_poly.type
_entity_poly.pdbx_seq_one_letter_code
_entity_poly.pdbx_strand_id
1 'polypeptide(L)'
;MAVVALTAACGDDDTGGGGTELAATATNFQFSPDLWTVAAGETITLTLTNGADEAHEWVIMSAPIASEAEFTEDAVIWEMEAEAGAVATDTFTAPAAGTYQIICALEGHFDGGMEGELVVTG
;
A
#
# COMPACT_ATOMS: atom_id res chain seq x y z
N MET A 1 -23.96 -10.01 24.48
CA MET A 1 -23.38 -10.04 24.41
C MET A 1 -22.81 -9.93 23.88
N ALA A 2 -22.56 -9.91 23.63
CA ALA A 2 -21.75 -9.95 23.28
C ALA A 2 -21.26 -9.82 22.62
N VAL A 3 -21.13 -9.93 22.44
CA VAL A 3 -20.42 -9.94 21.99
C VAL A 3 -20.02 -9.71 21.22
N VAL A 4 -20.00 -9.75 21.22
CA VAL A 4 -19.40 -9.73 20.66
C VAL A 4 -18.96 -9.63 19.93
N ALA A 5 -18.97 -9.64 19.98
CA ALA A 5 -18.32 -9.74 19.45
C ALA A 5 -17.97 -9.74 18.78
N LEU A 6 -18.15 -9.87 18.87
CA LEU A 6 -17.59 -10.02 18.42
C LEU A 6 -17.12 -10.00 17.66
N THR A 7 -17.14 -10.03 17.60
CA THR A 7 -16.49 -10.20 17.09
C THR A 7 -16.04 -10.20 16.45
N ALA A 8 -16.12 -10.39 16.35
CA ALA A 8 -15.43 -10.63 15.94
C ALA A 8 -15.05 -10.62 15.37
N ALA A 9 -15.19 -10.64 15.37
CA ALA A 9 -14.63 -10.82 15.02
C ALA A 9 -14.34 -10.78 14.41
N CYS A 10 -14.50 -10.94 14.37
CA CYS A 10 -14.02 -11.07 13.94
C CYS A 10 -13.77 -11.07 13.32
N GLY A 11 -14.08 -11.19 13.32
CA GLY A 11 -13.54 -11.61 12.86
C GLY A 11 -13.45 -11.60 12.25
N ASP A 12 -13.56 -11.88 12.33
CA ASP A 12 -13.27 -12.18 11.86
C ASP A 12 -13.13 -12.29 11.30
N ASP A 13 -13.29 -12.54 11.36
CA ASP A 13 -12.96 -12.96 10.93
C ASP A 13 -12.91 -13.16 10.39
N ASP A 14 -13.09 -13.48 10.28
CA ASP A 14 -12.84 -13.98 9.87
C ASP A 14 -12.90 -14.22 9.17
N THR A 15 -13.23 -14.32 8.81
CA THR A 15 -13.08 -14.76 8.30
C THR A 15 -12.77 -14.86 7.62
N GLY A 16 -13.51 -15.14 7.70
CA GLY A 16 -12.65 -15.47 6.98
C GLY A 16 -11.71 -15.02 6.50
N GLY A 17 -11.53 -15.33 6.28
CA GLY A 17 -10.40 -15.09 5.73
C GLY A 17 -9.94 -13.77 5.98
N GLY A 18 -10.23 -13.43 6.99
CA GLY A 18 -9.91 -12.11 7.31
C GLY A 18 -8.60 -11.70 6.76
N GLY A 19 -8.49 -10.59 6.39
CA GLY A 19 -7.27 -9.95 6.00
C GLY A 19 -7.12 -8.68 6.78
N THR A 20 -6.07 -7.99 6.46
CA THR A 20 -5.79 -6.70 7.05
C THR A 20 -6.14 -5.63 6.04
N GLU A 21 -6.75 -4.54 6.51
CA GLU A 21 -7.07 -3.42 5.63
C GLU A 21 -6.09 -2.29 5.88
N LEU A 22 -5.57 -1.73 4.79
CA LEU A 22 -4.73 -0.55 4.83
C LEU A 22 -5.40 0.57 4.08
N ALA A 23 -5.11 1.80 4.48
CA ALA A 23 -5.58 2.98 3.79
C ALA A 23 -4.40 3.87 3.48
N ALA A 24 -4.43 4.46 2.30
CA ALA A 24 -3.43 5.45 1.90
C ALA A 24 -4.15 6.56 1.16
N THR A 25 -3.74 7.78 1.41
CA THR A 25 -4.21 8.94 0.67
C THR A 25 -3.05 9.50 -0.15
N ALA A 26 -3.29 9.76 -1.41
CA ALA A 26 -2.28 10.31 -2.30
C ALA A 26 -2.66 11.73 -2.68
N THR A 27 -1.69 12.62 -2.61
CA THR A 27 -1.81 14.00 -3.11
C THR A 27 -0.55 14.26 -3.93
N ASN A 28 -0.40 15.45 -4.51
CA ASN A 28 0.79 15.82 -5.28
C ASN A 28 1.82 16.36 -4.30
N PHE A 29 2.86 15.73 -4.01
CA PHE A 29 3.42 14.44 -4.37
C PHE A 29 3.76 13.75 -3.05
N GLN A 30 2.77 13.18 -2.41
CA GLN A 30 2.90 12.72 -1.04
C GLN A 30 1.90 11.61 -0.74
N PHE A 31 2.32 10.64 0.09
CA PHE A 31 1.41 9.66 0.69
C PHE A 31 1.11 10.06 2.13
N SER A 32 -0.12 9.78 2.56
CA SER A 32 -0.51 10.00 3.95
C SER A 32 -1.37 8.80 4.40
N PRO A 33 -0.94 8.01 5.38
CA PRO A 33 0.35 8.06 6.05
C PRO A 33 1.47 7.68 5.10
N ASP A 34 2.72 7.82 5.53
CA ASP A 34 3.87 7.41 4.73
C ASP A 34 4.55 6.18 5.32
N LEU A 35 3.92 5.53 6.28
CA LEU A 35 4.43 4.31 6.91
C LEU A 35 3.26 3.37 7.18
N TRP A 36 3.41 2.12 6.74
CA TRP A 36 2.41 1.07 6.97
C TRP A 36 3.11 -0.16 7.54
N THR A 37 2.38 -0.93 8.37
CA THR A 37 2.92 -2.16 8.98
C THR A 37 1.92 -3.29 8.79
N VAL A 38 2.39 -4.42 8.29
CA VAL A 38 1.57 -5.62 8.10
C VAL A 38 2.39 -6.85 8.50
N ALA A 39 1.73 -8.00 8.60
CA ALA A 39 2.43 -9.26 8.88
C ALA A 39 2.66 -10.04 7.60
N ALA A 40 3.80 -10.72 7.53
CA ALA A 40 4.16 -11.52 6.35
C ALA A 40 3.09 -12.57 6.06
N GLY A 41 2.78 -12.74 4.79
CA GLY A 41 1.83 -13.75 4.33
C GLY A 41 0.37 -13.36 4.50
N GLU A 42 0.07 -12.23 5.13
CA GLU A 42 -1.32 -11.79 5.28
C GLU A 42 -1.89 -11.32 3.94
N THR A 43 -3.20 -11.49 3.79
CA THR A 43 -3.92 -10.90 2.69
C THR A 43 -4.25 -9.46 3.06
N ILE A 44 -3.79 -8.52 2.26
CA ILE A 44 -3.92 -7.10 2.54
C ILE A 44 -4.85 -6.48 1.50
N THR A 45 -5.85 -5.76 1.97
CA THR A 45 -6.72 -4.97 1.09
C THR A 45 -6.33 -3.51 1.27
N LEU A 46 -5.83 -2.89 0.21
CA LEU A 46 -5.41 -1.49 0.25
C LEU A 46 -6.47 -0.63 -0.43
N THR A 47 -6.91 0.40 0.26
CA THR A 47 -7.78 1.43 -0.30
C THR A 47 -6.93 2.67 -0.51
N LEU A 48 -6.75 3.06 -1.76
CA LEU A 48 -5.96 4.22 -2.15
C LEU A 48 -6.91 5.33 -2.55
N THR A 49 -6.94 6.39 -1.75
CA THR A 49 -7.76 7.56 -2.01
C THR A 49 -6.89 8.63 -2.66
N ASN A 50 -7.21 8.97 -3.89
CA ASN A 50 -6.44 9.97 -4.62
C ASN A 50 -7.20 11.30 -4.62
N GLY A 51 -6.76 12.23 -3.77
CA GLY A 51 -7.38 13.55 -3.69
C GLY A 51 -6.77 14.57 -4.63
N ALA A 52 -5.88 14.13 -5.52
CA ALA A 52 -5.17 15.04 -6.41
C ALA A 52 -5.85 15.13 -7.77
N ASP A 53 -5.33 16.02 -8.62
CA ASP A 53 -5.86 16.24 -9.97
C ASP A 53 -5.10 15.45 -11.03
N GLU A 54 -4.26 14.52 -10.63
CA GLU A 54 -3.59 13.58 -11.54
C GLU A 54 -3.57 12.19 -10.92
N ALA A 55 -3.34 11.17 -11.74
CA ALA A 55 -3.29 9.79 -11.27
C ALA A 55 -2.09 9.58 -10.35
N HIS A 56 -2.19 8.64 -9.43
CA HIS A 56 -1.09 8.25 -8.55
C HIS A 56 -1.06 6.74 -8.41
N GLU A 57 0.15 6.20 -8.23
CA GLU A 57 0.38 4.77 -8.01
C GLU A 57 0.89 4.52 -6.61
N TRP A 58 0.67 3.29 -6.12
CA TRP A 58 1.23 2.81 -4.86
C TRP A 58 1.96 1.52 -5.21
N VAL A 59 3.28 1.54 -5.17
CA VAL A 59 4.13 0.49 -5.71
C VAL A 59 5.05 -0.03 -4.63
N ILE A 60 5.06 -1.38 -4.44
CA ILE A 60 5.99 -2.02 -3.50
C ILE A 60 7.23 -2.43 -4.28
N MET A 61 8.39 -1.91 -3.85
CA MET A 61 9.66 -2.20 -4.51
C MET A 61 10.40 -3.31 -3.79
N SER A 62 10.98 -4.26 -4.54
CA SER A 62 11.80 -5.32 -3.96
C SER A 62 13.17 -4.83 -3.54
N ALA A 63 13.63 -3.72 -4.14
CA ALA A 63 14.89 -3.09 -3.78
C ALA A 63 14.69 -1.57 -3.85
N PRO A 64 15.25 -0.82 -2.91
CA PRO A 64 15.03 0.63 -2.89
C PRO A 64 15.76 1.31 -4.06
N ILE A 65 15.17 2.43 -4.49
CA ILE A 65 15.79 3.28 -5.51
C ILE A 65 15.99 4.67 -4.92
N ALA A 66 16.98 5.38 -5.46
CA ALA A 66 17.27 6.74 -5.02
C ALA A 66 16.74 7.79 -6.00
N SER A 67 16.41 7.39 -7.23
CA SER A 67 15.86 8.29 -8.24
C SER A 67 15.05 7.48 -9.24
N GLU A 68 14.22 8.18 -10.00
CA GLU A 68 13.39 7.53 -11.03
C GLU A 68 14.23 6.82 -12.09
N ALA A 69 15.43 7.31 -12.33
CA ALA A 69 16.31 6.70 -13.31
C ALA A 69 16.67 5.26 -12.93
N GLU A 70 16.57 4.91 -11.65
CA GLU A 70 16.89 3.55 -11.17
C GLU A 70 15.71 2.62 -11.21
N PHE A 71 14.52 3.13 -11.49
CA PHE A 71 13.30 2.32 -11.48
C PHE A 71 13.31 1.29 -12.62
N THR A 72 12.95 0.05 -12.30
CA THR A 72 12.69 -0.98 -13.30
C THR A 72 11.46 -1.77 -12.87
N GLU A 73 10.67 -2.20 -13.84
CA GLU A 73 9.48 -3.02 -13.55
C GLU A 73 9.87 -4.35 -12.90
N ASP A 74 11.07 -4.85 -13.20
CA ASP A 74 11.53 -6.11 -12.62
C ASP A 74 11.65 -6.03 -11.11
N ALA A 75 11.80 -4.85 -10.55
CA ALA A 75 11.94 -4.64 -9.11
C ALA A 75 10.59 -4.41 -8.42
N VAL A 76 9.48 -4.43 -9.15
CA VAL A 76 8.15 -4.23 -8.58
C VAL A 76 7.62 -5.54 -8.04
N ILE A 77 7.23 -5.55 -6.76
CA ILE A 77 6.56 -6.71 -6.17
C ILE A 77 5.07 -6.65 -6.48
N TRP A 78 4.46 -5.48 -6.33
CA TRP A 78 3.03 -5.30 -6.54
C TRP A 78 2.74 -3.81 -6.71
N GLU A 79 1.70 -3.49 -7.48
CA GLU A 79 1.36 -2.09 -7.72
C GLU A 79 -0.13 -1.92 -7.98
N MET A 80 -0.64 -0.74 -7.66
CA MET A 80 -1.99 -0.34 -8.03
C MET A 80 -2.00 1.15 -8.33
N GLU A 81 -3.04 1.59 -9.04
CA GLU A 81 -3.18 2.98 -9.46
C GLU A 81 -4.58 3.49 -9.14
N ALA A 82 -4.69 4.76 -8.77
CA ALA A 82 -5.97 5.45 -8.63
C ALA A 82 -5.96 6.66 -9.55
N GLU A 83 -7.02 6.80 -10.35
CA GLU A 83 -7.19 7.96 -11.21
C GLU A 83 -7.41 9.23 -10.39
N ALA A 84 -7.23 10.38 -11.01
CA ALA A 84 -7.44 11.66 -10.34
C ALA A 84 -8.81 11.72 -9.68
N GLY A 85 -8.85 12.05 -8.40
CA GLY A 85 -10.09 12.18 -7.64
C GLY A 85 -10.79 10.89 -7.31
N ALA A 86 -10.19 9.73 -7.62
CA ALA A 86 -10.84 8.43 -7.44
C ALA A 86 -10.37 7.72 -6.18
N VAL A 87 -11.16 6.74 -5.77
CA VAL A 87 -10.78 5.81 -4.71
C VAL A 87 -10.69 4.44 -5.36
N ALA A 88 -9.54 3.79 -5.20
CA ALA A 88 -9.31 2.46 -5.76
C ALA A 88 -9.01 1.48 -4.63
N THR A 89 -9.45 0.25 -4.77
CA THR A 89 -9.22 -0.79 -3.78
C THR A 89 -8.70 -2.04 -4.49
N ASP A 90 -7.65 -2.63 -3.95
CA ASP A 90 -7.08 -3.85 -4.51
C ASP A 90 -6.43 -4.66 -3.38
N THR A 91 -6.09 -5.90 -3.66
CA THR A 91 -5.65 -6.86 -2.66
C THR A 91 -4.31 -7.45 -3.05
N PHE A 92 -3.41 -7.61 -2.08
CA PHE A 92 -2.14 -8.29 -2.30
C PHE A 92 -1.81 -9.15 -1.09
N THR A 93 -0.88 -10.09 -1.28
CA THR A 93 -0.34 -10.89 -0.18
C THR A 93 0.95 -10.25 0.29
N ALA A 94 1.06 -9.99 1.60
CA ALA A 94 2.24 -9.35 2.15
C ALA A 94 3.48 -10.22 1.87
N PRO A 95 4.58 -9.60 1.41
CA PRO A 95 5.80 -10.36 1.10
C PRO A 95 6.50 -10.80 2.37
N ALA A 96 7.71 -11.35 2.24
CA ALA A 96 8.49 -11.81 3.38
C ALA A 96 8.81 -10.65 4.32
N ALA A 97 9.06 -10.98 5.58
CA ALA A 97 9.39 -9.97 6.59
C ALA A 97 10.55 -9.10 6.12
N GLY A 98 10.44 -7.80 6.35
CA GLY A 98 11.43 -6.82 5.93
C GLY A 98 10.82 -5.45 5.80
N THR A 99 11.61 -4.51 5.33
CA THR A 99 11.16 -3.15 5.08
C THR A 99 11.25 -2.89 3.59
N TYR A 100 10.15 -2.40 3.02
CA TYR A 100 10.04 -2.17 1.57
C TYR A 100 9.74 -0.72 1.29
N GLN A 101 10.37 -0.21 0.25
CA GLN A 101 10.10 1.16 -0.21
C GLN A 101 8.79 1.17 -0.98
N ILE A 102 7.96 2.18 -0.71
CA ILE A 102 6.73 2.43 -1.44
C ILE A 102 6.94 3.69 -2.25
N ILE A 103 6.61 3.65 -3.55
CA ILE A 103 6.78 4.81 -4.42
C ILE A 103 5.56 4.99 -5.30
N CYS A 104 5.44 6.18 -5.88
CA CYS A 104 4.61 6.41 -7.05
C CYS A 104 5.56 6.42 -8.24
N ALA A 105 5.38 5.49 -9.18
CA ALA A 105 6.32 5.31 -10.29
C ALA A 105 6.00 6.17 -11.50
N LEU A 106 4.98 7.03 -11.42
CA LEU A 106 4.66 7.93 -12.51
C LEU A 106 5.73 9.02 -12.62
N GLU A 107 5.98 9.45 -13.86
CA GLU A 107 7.07 10.39 -14.14
C GLU A 107 6.98 11.65 -13.29
N GLY A 108 8.08 11.99 -12.63
CA GLY A 108 8.19 13.20 -11.82
C GLY A 108 7.69 13.06 -10.40
N HIS A 109 6.97 11.97 -10.09
CA HIS A 109 6.32 11.85 -8.77
C HIS A 109 7.30 11.40 -7.69
N PHE A 110 8.07 10.35 -7.93
CA PHE A 110 9.04 9.90 -6.94
C PHE A 110 10.12 10.96 -6.71
N ASP A 111 10.64 11.53 -7.78
CA ASP A 111 11.65 12.58 -7.66
C ASP A 111 11.08 13.83 -6.97
N GLY A 112 9.76 13.99 -6.97
CA GLY A 112 9.06 15.05 -6.24
C GLY A 112 8.85 14.74 -4.77
N GLY A 113 9.27 13.56 -4.30
CA GLY A 113 9.17 13.18 -2.91
C GLY A 113 8.07 12.17 -2.58
N MET A 114 7.41 11.59 -3.57
CA MET A 114 6.27 10.70 -3.34
C MET A 114 6.74 9.29 -2.98
N GLU A 115 7.02 9.09 -1.72
CA GLU A 115 7.64 7.89 -1.19
C GLU A 115 7.10 7.57 0.20
N GLY A 116 7.06 6.28 0.54
CA GLY A 116 6.71 5.81 1.86
C GLY A 116 7.41 4.51 2.16
N GLU A 117 6.99 3.84 3.22
CA GLU A 117 7.65 2.63 3.69
C GLU A 117 6.63 1.61 4.18
N LEU A 118 6.81 0.36 3.78
CA LEU A 118 5.99 -0.75 4.27
C LEU A 118 6.86 -1.67 5.10
N VAL A 119 6.54 -1.81 6.38
CA VAL A 119 7.23 -2.72 7.29
C VAL A 119 6.42 -4.00 7.36
N VAL A 120 7.06 -5.13 7.03
CA VAL A 120 6.41 -6.44 7.08
C VAL A 120 7.04 -7.20 8.23
N THR A 121 6.23 -7.56 9.23
CA THR A 121 6.71 -8.29 10.40
C THR A 121 6.64 -9.78 10.12
N GLY A 122 7.49 -10.54 10.81
CA GLY A 122 7.57 -11.98 10.64
C GLY A 122 6.59 -12.79 11.49
#